data_ee36f5133953adad1d9e4adae64c6ebe
#
_entry.id   ee36f5133953adad1d9e4adae64c6ebe
#
_cell.length_a   1.000
_cell.length_b   1.000
_cell.length_c   1.000
_cell.angle_alpha   90.00
_cell.angle_beta   90.00
_cell.angle_gamma   90.00
#
_symmetry.space_group_name_H-M   'P 1'
#
loop_
_entity.id
_entity.type
_entity.pdbx_description
1 polymer ?
#
loop_
_entity_poly.entity_id
_entity_poly.type
_entity_poly.pdbx_seq_one_letter_code
_entity_poly.pdbx_strand_id
1 'polypeptide(L)'
;MEYFEWYMDCKQNLWNQIKENAEKLSEMGITAMWLPPAYKGIGGKDEVGYGVYDVYDLGEFDQKGTIKTKYGSKEEYIDAIIALKQAGIESYADIVLNHKMGADALQTIPATKVDWTNHNVETSEKETVQVATRFTFPGRKHKYSDFEWNWTDFDGIDYNNKTGENAIFKFINKKWGAEVDEEFGNFDYLMGADLDFSNQRVVKECTDWGKWYLNLTNVDGFRLDAVKHIDADFYEKWIQTLREE
;
A
#
# COMPACT_ATOMS: atom_id res chain seq x y z
N MET A 1 -13.31 10.61 -12.70
CA MET A 1 -12.14 11.46 -13.10
C MET A 1 -10.95 11.09 -12.23
N GLU A 2 -9.76 10.87 -12.80
CA GLU A 2 -8.51 10.85 -12.04
C GLU A 2 -8.06 12.30 -11.78
N TYR A 3 -7.74 12.62 -10.52
CA TYR A 3 -7.41 13.99 -10.12
C TYR A 3 -6.02 14.09 -9.49
N PHE A 4 -5.04 13.48 -10.10
CA PHE A 4 -3.62 13.62 -9.75
C PHE A 4 -2.76 13.28 -10.96
N GLU A 5 -1.50 13.64 -10.88
CA GLU A 5 -0.51 13.27 -11.88
C GLU A 5 0.81 12.89 -11.18
N TRP A 6 1.57 12.01 -11.82
CA TRP A 6 2.76 11.40 -11.22
C TRP A 6 3.81 12.41 -10.75
N TYR A 7 4.03 13.45 -11.54
CA TYR A 7 5.10 14.44 -11.32
C TYR A 7 4.64 15.71 -10.59
N MET A 8 3.44 15.72 -10.07
CA MET A 8 2.93 16.87 -9.30
C MET A 8 3.89 17.23 -8.14
N ASP A 9 4.14 18.53 -7.96
CA ASP A 9 4.95 19.02 -6.85
C ASP A 9 4.16 18.94 -5.52
N CYS A 10 4.78 18.43 -4.46
CA CYS A 10 4.18 18.36 -3.12
C CYS A 10 3.74 19.73 -2.55
N LYS A 11 4.32 20.85 -3.06
CA LYS A 11 3.93 22.20 -2.67
C LYS A 11 2.54 22.61 -3.16
N GLN A 12 2.00 21.88 -4.14
CA GLN A 12 0.70 22.19 -4.71
C GLN A 12 -0.47 21.83 -3.79
N ASN A 13 -0.25 20.93 -2.81
CA ASN A 13 -1.26 20.47 -1.86
C ASN A 13 -2.58 20.04 -2.54
N LEU A 14 -2.58 18.82 -3.07
CA LEU A 14 -3.68 18.28 -3.86
C LEU A 14 -5.02 18.33 -3.12
N TRP A 15 -5.01 18.02 -1.83
CA TRP A 15 -6.23 17.95 -1.04
C TRP A 15 -6.94 19.31 -0.94
N ASN A 16 -6.18 20.39 -0.77
CA ASN A 16 -6.74 21.74 -0.78
C ASN A 16 -7.23 22.14 -2.17
N GLN A 17 -6.52 21.74 -3.24
CA GLN A 17 -7.02 22.01 -4.60
C GLN A 17 -8.35 21.33 -4.88
N ILE A 18 -8.52 20.06 -4.44
CA ILE A 18 -9.77 19.32 -4.57
C ILE A 18 -10.88 20.06 -3.81
N LYS A 19 -10.63 20.42 -2.55
CA LYS A 19 -11.57 21.16 -1.71
C LYS A 19 -12.05 22.47 -2.38
N GLU A 20 -11.11 23.24 -2.93
CA GLU A 20 -11.40 24.54 -3.55
C GLU A 20 -12.13 24.41 -4.90
N ASN A 21 -11.95 23.30 -5.61
CA ASN A 21 -12.53 23.11 -6.94
C ASN A 21 -13.76 22.19 -6.98
N ALA A 22 -14.19 21.59 -5.86
CA ALA A 22 -15.23 20.57 -5.83
C ALA A 22 -16.54 21.04 -6.49
N GLU A 23 -17.05 22.23 -6.14
CA GLU A 23 -18.28 22.79 -6.73
C GLU A 23 -18.14 23.00 -8.25
N LYS A 24 -17.03 23.60 -8.69
CA LYS A 24 -16.78 23.84 -10.10
C LYS A 24 -16.68 22.54 -10.91
N LEU A 25 -16.08 21.49 -10.34
CA LEU A 25 -15.98 20.17 -10.97
C LEU A 25 -17.36 19.52 -11.10
N SER A 26 -18.21 19.67 -10.09
CA SER A 26 -19.62 19.23 -10.14
C SER A 26 -20.39 19.95 -11.24
N GLU A 27 -20.26 21.28 -11.34
CA GLU A 27 -20.89 22.08 -12.42
C GLU A 27 -20.43 21.67 -13.82
N MET A 28 -19.19 21.16 -13.94
CA MET A 28 -18.66 20.61 -15.19
C MET A 28 -19.18 19.18 -15.50
N GLY A 29 -19.96 18.57 -14.60
CA GLY A 29 -20.55 17.25 -14.75
C GLY A 29 -19.68 16.11 -14.25
N ILE A 30 -18.67 16.35 -13.41
CA ILE A 30 -17.91 15.32 -12.74
C ILE A 30 -18.75 14.72 -11.62
N THR A 31 -18.98 13.41 -11.66
CA THR A 31 -19.81 12.67 -10.70
C THR A 31 -19.02 11.77 -9.76
N ALA A 32 -17.78 11.43 -10.11
CA ALA A 32 -16.90 10.61 -9.30
C ALA A 32 -15.43 10.98 -9.52
N MET A 33 -14.62 10.86 -8.47
CA MET A 33 -13.20 11.20 -8.49
C MET A 33 -12.35 10.06 -7.92
N TRP A 34 -11.32 9.64 -8.67
CA TRP A 34 -10.28 8.76 -8.19
C TRP A 34 -9.16 9.59 -7.56
N LEU A 35 -8.95 9.36 -6.26
CA LEU A 35 -7.94 9.99 -5.41
C LEU A 35 -6.70 9.09 -5.32
N PRO A 36 -5.48 9.65 -5.34
CA PRO A 36 -4.25 8.85 -5.18
C PRO A 36 -4.15 8.22 -3.78
N PRO A 37 -3.23 7.24 -3.57
CA PRO A 37 -2.98 6.69 -2.25
C PRO A 37 -2.65 7.80 -1.25
N ALA A 38 -3.43 7.90 -0.16
CA ALA A 38 -3.32 9.01 0.79
C ALA A 38 -2.30 8.78 1.91
N TYR A 39 -1.77 7.55 2.06
CA TYR A 39 -0.91 7.15 3.16
C TYR A 39 0.58 7.35 2.86
N LYS A 40 1.39 7.27 3.95
CA LYS A 40 2.84 7.51 3.91
C LYS A 40 3.57 6.44 3.11
N GLY A 41 4.31 6.89 2.11
CA GLY A 41 5.25 6.07 1.35
C GLY A 41 6.71 6.23 1.81
N ILE A 42 7.58 5.39 1.25
CA ILE A 42 9.02 5.36 1.56
C ILE A 42 9.72 6.71 1.34
N GLY A 43 9.33 7.45 0.31
CA GLY A 43 9.88 8.76 -0.06
C GLY A 43 9.28 9.95 0.70
N GLY A 44 8.40 9.72 1.68
CA GLY A 44 7.76 10.79 2.45
C GLY A 44 6.93 11.72 1.55
N LYS A 45 7.22 13.04 1.61
CA LYS A 45 6.50 14.05 0.81
C LYS A 45 6.74 13.97 -0.71
N ASP A 46 7.72 13.23 -1.15
CA ASP A 46 8.05 13.08 -2.57
C ASP A 46 7.48 11.78 -3.17
N GLU A 47 6.90 10.90 -2.32
CA GLU A 47 6.31 9.63 -2.70
C GLU A 47 4.90 9.78 -3.27
N VAL A 48 4.68 9.19 -4.45
CA VAL A 48 3.36 9.20 -5.13
C VAL A 48 2.31 8.27 -4.49
N GLY A 49 2.71 7.45 -3.51
CA GLY A 49 1.83 6.60 -2.72
C GLY A 49 1.96 5.10 -2.98
N TYR A 50 2.62 4.69 -4.07
CA TYR A 50 2.77 3.27 -4.42
C TYR A 50 3.98 2.60 -3.74
N GLY A 51 4.93 3.34 -3.22
CA GLY A 51 6.00 2.84 -2.35
C GLY A 51 5.55 2.77 -0.88
N VAL A 52 4.60 1.90 -0.57
CA VAL A 52 3.84 1.88 0.69
C VAL A 52 4.70 1.63 1.92
N TYR A 53 4.72 2.59 2.85
CA TYR A 53 5.36 2.41 4.17
C TYR A 53 4.33 2.16 5.28
N ASP A 54 3.51 3.15 5.64
CA ASP A 54 2.53 3.04 6.73
C ASP A 54 1.13 3.45 6.27
N VAL A 55 0.26 2.46 6.11
CA VAL A 55 -1.14 2.65 5.64
C VAL A 55 -2.02 3.41 6.63
N TYR A 56 -1.62 3.48 7.91
CA TYR A 56 -2.34 4.26 8.94
C TYR A 56 -1.87 5.72 9.04
N ASP A 57 -0.80 6.10 8.34
CA ASP A 57 -0.29 7.47 8.34
C ASP A 57 -0.76 8.23 7.09
N LEU A 58 -1.88 8.93 7.20
CA LEU A 58 -2.44 9.75 6.13
C LEU A 58 -1.83 11.18 6.08
N GLY A 59 -0.60 11.35 6.55
CA GLY A 59 0.06 12.65 6.69
C GLY A 59 -0.16 13.28 8.06
N GLU A 60 -0.12 12.45 9.11
CA GLU A 60 -0.32 12.85 10.52
C GLU A 60 0.96 12.72 11.36
N PHE A 61 1.83 11.76 11.03
CA PHE A 61 2.99 11.44 11.85
C PHE A 61 4.30 11.83 11.19
N ASP A 62 5.29 12.26 12.01
CA ASP A 62 6.64 12.50 11.53
C ASP A 62 7.33 11.16 11.23
N GLN A 63 7.23 10.74 9.99
CA GLN A 63 7.79 9.50 9.45
C GLN A 63 8.37 9.76 8.07
N LYS A 64 9.45 9.07 7.71
CA LYS A 64 10.16 9.25 6.43
C LYS A 64 10.54 10.71 6.16
N GLY A 65 10.90 11.45 7.23
CA GLY A 65 11.39 12.82 7.16
C GLY A 65 10.33 13.91 6.96
N THR A 66 9.05 13.56 7.08
CA THR A 66 7.94 14.52 6.90
C THR A 66 6.67 14.09 7.65
N ILE A 67 5.87 15.07 8.05
CA ILE A 67 4.53 14.82 8.58
C ILE A 67 3.55 14.61 7.41
N LYS A 68 3.44 15.58 6.50
CA LYS A 68 2.54 15.47 5.33
C LYS A 68 3.02 14.42 4.34
N THR A 69 2.07 13.82 3.64
CA THR A 69 2.34 13.08 2.39
C THR A 69 2.57 14.04 1.23
N LYS A 70 2.82 13.54 0.04
CA LYS A 70 2.94 14.35 -1.19
C LYS A 70 1.73 15.25 -1.41
N TYR A 71 0.57 14.79 -1.03
CA TYR A 71 -0.71 15.40 -1.35
C TYR A 71 -1.27 16.29 -0.25
N GLY A 72 -0.78 16.18 0.98
CA GLY A 72 -1.20 17.02 2.10
C GLY A 72 -1.22 16.28 3.45
N SER A 73 -1.92 16.85 4.43
CA SER A 73 -2.16 16.25 5.74
C SER A 73 -3.44 15.42 5.77
N LYS A 74 -3.60 14.63 6.84
CA LYS A 74 -4.81 13.84 7.09
C LYS A 74 -6.07 14.73 7.14
N GLU A 75 -6.00 15.86 7.84
CA GLU A 75 -7.11 16.80 7.96
C GLU A 75 -7.50 17.37 6.60
N GLU A 76 -6.51 17.77 5.80
CA GLU A 76 -6.73 18.29 4.44
C GLU A 76 -7.36 17.21 3.54
N TYR A 77 -6.97 15.93 3.70
CA TYR A 77 -7.57 14.81 2.97
C TYR A 77 -9.05 14.60 3.33
N ILE A 78 -9.36 14.58 4.62
CA ILE A 78 -10.74 14.43 5.10
C ILE A 78 -11.60 15.63 4.63
N ASP A 79 -11.08 16.84 4.72
CA ASP A 79 -11.76 18.05 4.22
C ASP A 79 -12.06 17.97 2.72
N ALA A 80 -11.12 17.44 1.92
CA ALA A 80 -11.32 17.23 0.48
C ALA A 80 -12.48 16.27 0.20
N ILE A 81 -12.54 15.14 0.91
CA ILE A 81 -13.63 14.15 0.78
C ILE A 81 -14.98 14.78 1.16
N ILE A 82 -15.02 15.54 2.26
CA ILE A 82 -16.23 16.25 2.69
C ILE A 82 -16.69 17.22 1.60
N ALA A 83 -15.78 17.98 1.01
CA ALA A 83 -16.11 18.94 -0.06
C ALA A 83 -16.64 18.23 -1.31
N LEU A 84 -16.04 17.12 -1.73
CA LEU A 84 -16.54 16.29 -2.84
C LEU A 84 -17.95 15.81 -2.56
N LYS A 85 -18.21 15.27 -1.38
CA LYS A 85 -19.53 14.78 -0.97
C LYS A 85 -20.58 15.88 -0.96
N GLN A 86 -20.23 17.08 -0.46
CA GLN A 86 -21.12 18.25 -0.49
C GLN A 86 -21.44 18.71 -1.93
N ALA A 87 -20.49 18.57 -2.84
CA ALA A 87 -20.67 18.89 -4.27
C ALA A 87 -21.36 17.77 -5.06
N GLY A 88 -21.72 16.64 -4.43
CA GLY A 88 -22.34 15.49 -5.08
C GLY A 88 -21.39 14.66 -5.95
N ILE A 89 -20.09 14.68 -5.65
CA ILE A 89 -19.04 13.90 -6.32
C ILE A 89 -18.64 12.74 -5.42
N GLU A 90 -18.75 11.52 -5.91
CA GLU A 90 -18.27 10.33 -5.22
C GLU A 90 -16.74 10.28 -5.17
N SER A 91 -16.17 9.85 -4.05
CA SER A 91 -14.73 9.71 -3.82
C SER A 91 -14.30 8.24 -3.83
N TYR A 92 -13.34 7.91 -4.68
CA TYR A 92 -12.73 6.57 -4.76
C TYR A 92 -11.26 6.65 -4.37
N ALA A 93 -10.91 6.06 -3.22
CA ALA A 93 -9.55 6.03 -2.73
C ALA A 93 -8.73 4.93 -3.40
N ASP A 94 -7.50 5.23 -3.77
CA ASP A 94 -6.54 4.24 -4.30
C ASP A 94 -5.93 3.43 -3.15
N ILE A 95 -6.04 2.11 -3.23
CA ILE A 95 -5.63 1.18 -2.18
C ILE A 95 -4.57 0.22 -2.70
N VAL A 96 -3.40 0.26 -2.07
CA VAL A 96 -2.24 -0.60 -2.39
C VAL A 96 -1.96 -1.52 -1.21
N LEU A 97 -2.33 -2.78 -1.32
CA LEU A 97 -2.12 -3.80 -0.27
C LEU A 97 -1.03 -4.80 -0.61
N ASN A 98 -0.55 -4.83 -1.84
CA ASN A 98 0.35 -5.87 -2.33
C ASN A 98 1.67 -5.96 -1.57
N HIS A 99 2.29 -4.83 -1.26
CA HIS A 99 3.66 -4.78 -0.77
C HIS A 99 3.92 -3.64 0.21
N LYS A 100 5.07 -3.72 0.87
CA LYS A 100 5.60 -2.63 1.71
C LYS A 100 7.04 -2.29 1.33
N MET A 101 7.40 -1.01 1.53
CA MET A 101 8.74 -0.49 1.26
C MET A 101 9.23 0.41 2.40
N GLY A 102 10.55 0.50 2.56
CA GLY A 102 11.15 1.41 3.52
C GLY A 102 11.08 0.96 4.97
N ALA A 103 11.27 -0.32 5.24
CA ALA A 103 11.31 -0.89 6.58
C ALA A 103 12.23 -0.12 7.54
N ASP A 104 11.91 -0.16 8.84
CA ASP A 104 12.66 0.52 9.90
C ASP A 104 13.93 -0.23 10.30
N ALA A 105 13.98 -1.54 10.06
CA ALA A 105 15.15 -2.35 10.33
C ALA A 105 15.29 -3.53 9.37
N LEU A 106 16.51 -4.05 9.29
CA LEU A 106 16.86 -5.20 8.48
C LEU A 106 16.73 -6.49 9.30
N GLN A 107 16.36 -7.58 8.61
CA GLN A 107 16.34 -8.93 9.17
C GLN A 107 17.21 -9.85 8.32
N THR A 108 17.84 -10.84 8.96
CA THR A 108 18.67 -11.83 8.27
C THR A 108 17.91 -13.15 8.21
N ILE A 109 17.59 -13.61 7.01
CA ILE A 109 16.68 -14.73 6.77
C ILE A 109 17.20 -15.66 5.68
N PRO A 110 16.75 -16.91 5.64
CA PRO A 110 17.03 -17.81 4.53
C PRO A 110 16.04 -17.58 3.37
N ALA A 111 16.56 -17.56 2.15
CA ALA A 111 15.78 -17.42 0.93
C ALA A 111 16.39 -18.21 -0.23
N THR A 112 15.63 -18.42 -1.30
CA THR A 112 16.11 -18.85 -2.62
C THR A 112 15.81 -17.75 -3.62
N LYS A 113 16.63 -17.64 -4.68
CA LYS A 113 16.28 -16.76 -5.82
C LYS A 113 15.33 -17.48 -6.76
N VAL A 114 14.43 -16.73 -7.35
CA VAL A 114 13.58 -17.23 -8.43
C VAL A 114 13.84 -16.46 -9.74
N ASP A 115 13.44 -17.04 -10.85
CA ASP A 115 13.61 -16.46 -12.17
C ASP A 115 12.64 -15.30 -12.37
N TRP A 116 13.11 -14.17 -12.94
CA TRP A 116 12.30 -12.98 -13.21
C TRP A 116 11.17 -13.21 -14.25
N THR A 117 11.32 -14.22 -15.08
CA THR A 117 10.37 -14.56 -16.15
C THR A 117 9.52 -15.77 -15.83
N ASN A 118 9.83 -16.48 -14.72
CA ASN A 118 9.02 -17.58 -14.21
C ASN A 118 9.25 -17.75 -12.70
N HIS A 119 8.40 -17.14 -11.90
CA HIS A 119 8.52 -17.11 -10.44
C HIS A 119 8.37 -18.47 -9.77
N ASN A 120 7.91 -19.51 -10.50
CA ASN A 120 7.89 -20.89 -10.01
C ASN A 120 9.26 -21.60 -10.11
N VAL A 121 10.24 -21.00 -10.78
CA VAL A 121 11.57 -21.61 -11.00
C VAL A 121 12.58 -21.02 -10.02
N GLU A 122 13.06 -21.84 -9.08
CA GLU A 122 14.17 -21.47 -8.21
C GLU A 122 15.49 -21.54 -8.99
N THR A 123 16.28 -20.47 -8.91
CA THR A 123 17.56 -20.32 -9.66
C THR A 123 18.80 -20.36 -8.79
N SER A 124 18.64 -20.49 -7.47
CA SER A 124 19.76 -20.64 -6.53
C SER A 124 19.48 -21.72 -5.50
N GLU A 125 20.54 -22.23 -4.89
CA GLU A 125 20.47 -22.93 -3.63
C GLU A 125 20.02 -21.95 -2.52
N LYS A 126 19.60 -22.51 -1.38
CA LYS A 126 19.26 -21.74 -0.20
C LYS A 126 20.45 -20.90 0.27
N GLU A 127 20.24 -19.61 0.40
CA GLU A 127 21.22 -18.66 0.89
C GLU A 127 20.67 -17.79 2.03
N THR A 128 21.56 -17.13 2.76
CA THR A 128 21.17 -16.17 3.81
C THR A 128 21.24 -14.76 3.25
N VAL A 129 20.10 -14.07 3.26
CA VAL A 129 19.95 -12.70 2.77
C VAL A 129 19.63 -11.74 3.91
N GLN A 130 20.00 -10.46 3.75
CA GLN A 130 19.62 -9.39 4.66
C GLN A 130 18.58 -8.49 3.99
N VAL A 131 17.39 -8.43 4.56
CA VAL A 131 16.20 -7.85 3.92
C VAL A 131 15.52 -6.81 4.80
N ALA A 132 14.91 -5.82 4.16
CA ALA A 132 14.19 -4.71 4.79
C ALA A 132 12.72 -5.10 5.03
N THR A 133 12.46 -5.84 6.11
CA THR A 133 11.13 -6.43 6.41
C THR A 133 10.61 -6.14 7.83
N ARG A 134 11.36 -5.40 8.66
CA ARG A 134 10.92 -5.03 10.00
C ARG A 134 10.34 -3.61 9.99
N PHE A 135 9.01 -3.49 10.14
CA PHE A 135 8.30 -2.21 10.23
C PHE A 135 7.70 -2.08 11.63
N THR A 136 8.08 -1.01 12.32
CA THR A 136 7.66 -0.70 13.69
C THR A 136 6.96 0.64 13.83
N PHE A 137 7.01 1.45 12.78
CA PHE A 137 6.33 2.75 12.69
C PHE A 137 6.58 3.66 13.91
N PRO A 138 7.84 3.98 14.23
CA PRO A 138 8.19 4.66 15.49
C PRO A 138 7.56 6.05 15.63
N GLY A 139 7.31 6.76 14.52
CA GLY A 139 6.64 8.05 14.53
C GLY A 139 5.17 7.97 14.91
N ARG A 140 4.49 6.86 14.58
CA ARG A 140 3.08 6.63 14.90
C ARG A 140 2.85 6.22 16.36
N LYS A 141 3.82 5.64 17.03
CA LYS A 141 3.77 5.26 18.45
C LYS A 141 2.53 4.43 18.80
N HIS A 142 2.27 3.40 18.00
CA HIS A 142 1.15 2.48 18.14
C HIS A 142 -0.27 3.10 18.02
N LYS A 143 -0.39 4.37 17.63
CA LYS A 143 -1.70 4.97 17.37
C LYS A 143 -2.37 4.24 16.18
N TYR A 144 -3.61 3.87 16.31
CA TYR A 144 -4.48 3.14 15.39
C TYR A 144 -4.22 1.62 15.29
N SER A 145 -2.99 1.15 15.41
CA SER A 145 -2.63 -0.27 15.41
C SER A 145 -1.32 -0.51 16.13
N ASP A 146 -1.26 -1.58 16.93
CA ASP A 146 -0.04 -2.10 17.57
C ASP A 146 0.73 -3.08 16.67
N PHE A 147 0.25 -3.33 15.45
CA PHE A 147 0.83 -4.31 14.55
C PHE A 147 2.21 -3.85 14.07
N GLU A 148 3.18 -4.74 14.24
CA GLU A 148 4.52 -4.60 13.69
C GLU A 148 4.78 -5.72 12.68
N TRP A 149 5.25 -5.36 11.51
CA TRP A 149 5.59 -6.31 10.45
C TRP A 149 6.98 -6.89 10.65
N ASN A 150 7.14 -8.13 10.26
CA ASN A 150 8.41 -8.82 10.23
C ASN A 150 8.45 -9.81 9.05
N TRP A 151 9.61 -10.40 8.75
CA TRP A 151 9.78 -11.25 7.59
C TRP A 151 8.77 -12.39 7.45
N THR A 152 8.15 -12.86 8.55
CA THR A 152 7.15 -13.93 8.50
C THR A 152 5.81 -13.49 7.91
N ASP A 153 5.63 -12.20 7.73
CA ASP A 153 4.43 -11.58 7.16
C ASP A 153 4.55 -11.35 5.63
N PHE A 154 5.68 -11.78 5.04
CA PHE A 154 6.00 -11.59 3.63
C PHE A 154 6.41 -12.89 2.97
N ASP A 155 6.22 -12.97 1.65
CA ASP A 155 6.62 -14.12 0.84
C ASP A 155 7.97 -13.94 0.17
N GLY A 156 8.32 -12.73 -0.20
CA GLY A 156 9.55 -12.40 -0.89
C GLY A 156 9.92 -10.92 -0.87
N ILE A 157 11.06 -10.62 -1.48
CA ILE A 157 11.60 -9.27 -1.63
C ILE A 157 12.59 -9.22 -2.81
N ASP A 158 12.85 -8.03 -3.35
CA ASP A 158 13.72 -7.86 -4.53
C ASP A 158 15.15 -7.38 -4.24
N TYR A 159 15.53 -7.20 -2.97
CA TYR A 159 16.83 -6.62 -2.64
C TYR A 159 17.51 -7.27 -1.43
N ASN A 160 18.77 -7.68 -1.62
CA ASN A 160 19.63 -8.13 -0.54
C ASN A 160 20.54 -6.98 -0.08
N ASN A 161 20.24 -6.40 1.08
CA ASN A 161 20.96 -5.27 1.64
C ASN A 161 22.45 -5.59 2.00
N LYS A 162 22.81 -6.87 2.19
CA LYS A 162 24.18 -7.26 2.49
C LYS A 162 25.08 -7.22 1.26
N THR A 163 24.57 -7.61 0.11
CA THR A 163 25.36 -7.76 -1.12
C THR A 163 25.08 -6.63 -2.12
N GLY A 164 23.96 -5.90 -1.97
CA GLY A 164 23.47 -4.94 -2.96
C GLY A 164 22.85 -5.60 -4.20
N GLU A 165 22.51 -6.87 -4.13
CA GLU A 165 21.98 -7.65 -5.24
C GLU A 165 20.48 -7.41 -5.41
N ASN A 166 20.05 -7.14 -6.66
CA ASN A 166 18.65 -7.17 -7.07
C ASN A 166 18.33 -8.54 -7.67
N ALA A 167 17.46 -9.27 -7.02
CA ALA A 167 16.89 -10.53 -7.47
C ALA A 167 15.59 -10.77 -6.70
N ILE A 168 14.66 -11.56 -7.21
CA ILE A 168 13.49 -11.98 -6.43
C ILE A 168 13.93 -13.06 -5.45
N PHE A 169 13.96 -12.72 -4.16
CA PHE A 169 14.27 -13.62 -3.07
C PHE A 169 12.98 -14.14 -2.44
N LYS A 170 12.60 -15.37 -2.78
CA LYS A 170 11.49 -16.08 -2.14
C LYS A 170 11.93 -16.61 -0.78
N PHE A 171 11.19 -16.33 0.27
CA PHE A 171 11.55 -16.76 1.63
C PHE A 171 11.31 -18.24 1.82
N ILE A 172 12.20 -18.89 2.58
CA ILE A 172 12.11 -20.34 2.80
C ILE A 172 10.81 -20.68 3.54
N ASN A 173 10.16 -21.74 3.09
CA ASN A 173 8.86 -22.24 3.56
C ASN A 173 7.67 -21.31 3.25
N LYS A 174 7.87 -20.32 2.39
CA LYS A 174 6.78 -19.51 1.83
C LYS A 174 6.36 -20.04 0.46
N LYS A 175 5.14 -19.72 0.09
CA LYS A 175 4.56 -20.06 -1.21
C LYS A 175 3.95 -18.81 -1.77
N TRP A 176 4.08 -18.61 -3.06
CA TRP A 176 3.32 -17.60 -3.79
C TRP A 176 1.82 -17.86 -3.69
N GLY A 177 1.00 -16.83 -3.73
CA GLY A 177 -0.43 -16.92 -3.81
C GLY A 177 -0.89 -17.86 -4.94
N ALA A 178 -1.95 -18.60 -4.70
CA ALA A 178 -2.40 -19.62 -5.65
C ALA A 178 -3.35 -19.08 -6.72
N GLU A 179 -4.17 -18.08 -6.37
CA GLU A 179 -5.22 -17.52 -7.24
C GLU A 179 -4.86 -16.11 -7.71
N VAL A 180 -3.66 -15.99 -8.28
CA VAL A 180 -3.09 -14.79 -8.88
C VAL A 180 -2.98 -14.94 -10.39
N ASP A 181 -2.60 -13.87 -11.12
CA ASP A 181 -2.37 -13.93 -12.55
C ASP A 181 -1.24 -14.93 -12.90
N GLU A 182 -1.40 -15.66 -14.02
CA GLU A 182 -0.45 -16.69 -14.46
C GLU A 182 0.74 -16.12 -15.27
N GLU A 183 0.80 -14.82 -15.49
CA GLU A 183 1.96 -14.19 -16.12
C GLU A 183 3.23 -14.53 -15.33
N PHE A 184 4.34 -14.75 -16.00
CA PHE A 184 5.58 -15.27 -15.40
C PHE A 184 5.42 -16.56 -14.58
N GLY A 185 4.44 -17.40 -14.96
CA GLY A 185 4.13 -18.68 -14.30
C GLY A 185 3.33 -18.56 -13.01
N ASN A 186 3.49 -17.48 -12.30
CA ASN A 186 2.74 -17.03 -11.11
C ASN A 186 3.15 -15.58 -10.83
N PHE A 187 2.22 -14.65 -10.86
CA PHE A 187 2.55 -13.23 -10.70
C PHE A 187 2.10 -12.66 -9.35
N ASP A 188 2.27 -13.40 -8.28
CA ASP A 188 2.12 -12.92 -6.91
C ASP A 188 3.13 -11.80 -6.63
N TYR A 189 4.42 -12.09 -6.77
CA TYR A 189 5.48 -11.10 -6.55
C TYR A 189 5.46 -9.98 -7.59
N LEU A 190 5.29 -8.73 -7.13
CA LEU A 190 5.41 -7.53 -7.97
C LEU A 190 6.66 -6.72 -7.64
N MET A 191 6.83 -6.29 -6.38
CA MET A 191 7.91 -5.43 -5.93
C MET A 191 7.97 -5.31 -4.39
N GLY A 192 9.10 -4.85 -3.86
CA GLY A 192 9.27 -4.56 -2.43
C GLY A 192 9.15 -5.81 -1.56
N ALA A 193 8.70 -5.65 -0.31
CA ALA A 193 8.37 -6.75 0.58
C ALA A 193 6.92 -7.17 0.34
N ASP A 194 6.74 -8.30 -0.32
CA ASP A 194 5.47 -8.86 -0.78
C ASP A 194 4.66 -9.48 0.36
N LEU A 195 3.39 -9.12 0.53
CA LEU A 195 2.57 -9.54 1.66
C LEU A 195 2.08 -10.98 1.50
N ASP A 196 2.29 -11.82 2.51
CA ASP A 196 1.77 -13.20 2.58
C ASP A 196 0.29 -13.24 2.97
N PHE A 197 -0.61 -13.26 2.01
CA PHE A 197 -2.06 -13.38 2.23
C PHE A 197 -2.52 -14.78 2.68
N SER A 198 -1.65 -15.79 2.69
CA SER A 198 -1.92 -17.06 3.38
C SER A 198 -1.82 -16.94 4.90
N ASN A 199 -1.13 -15.90 5.40
CA ASN A 199 -0.96 -15.60 6.82
C ASN A 199 -2.17 -14.85 7.39
N GLN A 200 -2.95 -15.53 8.24
CA GLN A 200 -4.15 -14.95 8.85
C GLN A 200 -3.89 -13.68 9.68
N ARG A 201 -2.66 -13.50 10.16
CA ARG A 201 -2.24 -12.28 10.85
C ARG A 201 -2.21 -11.09 9.89
N VAL A 202 -1.70 -11.29 8.67
CA VAL A 202 -1.68 -10.28 7.59
C VAL A 202 -3.09 -9.96 7.13
N VAL A 203 -3.89 -10.99 6.83
CA VAL A 203 -5.31 -10.84 6.42
C VAL A 203 -6.10 -10.03 7.45
N LYS A 204 -5.92 -10.36 8.73
CA LYS A 204 -6.60 -9.63 9.81
C LYS A 204 -6.20 -8.16 9.86
N GLU A 205 -4.89 -7.86 9.80
CA GLU A 205 -4.40 -6.47 9.84
C GLU A 205 -4.89 -5.65 8.65
N CYS A 206 -4.87 -6.22 7.44
CA CYS A 206 -5.42 -5.56 6.26
C CYS A 206 -6.93 -5.31 6.38
N THR A 207 -7.65 -6.24 7.02
CA THR A 207 -9.10 -6.10 7.24
C THR A 207 -9.41 -5.03 8.30
N ASP A 208 -8.71 -5.05 9.42
CA ASP A 208 -8.86 -4.04 10.48
C ASP A 208 -8.52 -2.64 9.98
N TRP A 209 -7.45 -2.53 9.16
CA TRP A 209 -7.11 -1.29 8.49
C TRP A 209 -8.21 -0.80 7.54
N GLY A 210 -8.77 -1.69 6.71
CA GLY A 210 -9.84 -1.32 5.78
C GLY A 210 -11.07 -0.75 6.50
N LYS A 211 -11.48 -1.38 7.59
CA LYS A 211 -12.57 -0.88 8.46
C LYS A 211 -12.24 0.49 9.07
N TRP A 212 -11.04 0.62 9.64
CA TRP A 212 -10.57 1.89 10.19
C TRP A 212 -10.57 2.99 9.13
N TYR A 213 -10.08 2.67 7.92
CA TYR A 213 -9.98 3.64 6.83
C TYR A 213 -11.36 4.13 6.39
N LEU A 214 -12.32 3.24 6.17
CA LEU A 214 -13.71 3.58 5.82
C LEU A 214 -14.37 4.45 6.90
N ASN A 215 -14.26 4.02 8.17
CA ASN A 215 -14.84 4.76 9.29
C ASN A 215 -14.23 6.15 9.48
N LEU A 216 -12.94 6.32 9.19
CA LEU A 216 -12.25 7.60 9.30
C LEU A 216 -12.58 8.53 8.15
N THR A 217 -12.58 8.02 6.91
CA THR A 217 -12.59 8.86 5.69
C THR A 217 -13.97 9.00 5.09
N ASN A 218 -14.84 8.00 5.29
CA ASN A 218 -16.17 7.93 4.70
C ASN A 218 -16.16 8.10 3.16
N VAL A 219 -15.14 7.53 2.47
CA VAL A 219 -15.08 7.46 1.01
C VAL A 219 -16.19 6.57 0.45
N ASP A 220 -16.61 6.82 -0.77
CA ASP A 220 -17.72 6.11 -1.41
C ASP A 220 -17.27 4.77 -1.99
N GLY A 221 -15.97 4.60 -2.27
CA GLY A 221 -15.43 3.35 -2.78
C GLY A 221 -13.91 3.30 -2.83
N PHE A 222 -13.39 2.17 -3.33
CA PHE A 222 -11.96 1.93 -3.52
C PHE A 222 -11.63 1.64 -4.99
N ARG A 223 -10.49 2.15 -5.43
CA ARG A 223 -9.74 1.63 -6.57
C ARG A 223 -8.65 0.74 -6.01
N LEU A 224 -8.69 -0.54 -6.31
CA LEU A 224 -7.71 -1.51 -5.82
C LEU A 224 -6.54 -1.61 -6.79
N ASP A 225 -5.36 -1.26 -6.32
CA ASP A 225 -4.12 -1.40 -7.09
C ASP A 225 -3.60 -2.85 -7.03
N ALA A 226 -2.81 -3.23 -8.04
CA ALA A 226 -2.10 -4.52 -8.07
C ALA A 226 -2.99 -5.78 -7.87
N VAL A 227 -4.27 -5.71 -8.26
CA VAL A 227 -5.27 -6.77 -8.03
C VAL A 227 -4.84 -8.13 -8.53
N LYS A 228 -4.13 -8.19 -9.67
CA LYS A 228 -3.69 -9.45 -10.28
C LYS A 228 -2.55 -10.16 -9.52
N HIS A 229 -1.95 -9.47 -8.56
CA HIS A 229 -0.83 -9.97 -7.75
C HIS A 229 -1.26 -10.44 -6.36
N ILE A 230 -2.53 -10.33 -6.02
CA ILE A 230 -3.09 -10.73 -4.72
C ILE A 230 -4.12 -11.82 -4.95
N ASP A 231 -4.11 -12.84 -4.09
CA ASP A 231 -5.05 -13.94 -4.14
C ASP A 231 -6.51 -13.45 -4.20
N ALA A 232 -7.25 -13.89 -5.20
CA ALA A 232 -8.62 -13.45 -5.47
C ALA A 232 -9.57 -13.73 -4.29
N ASP A 233 -9.37 -14.86 -3.61
CA ASP A 233 -10.12 -15.26 -2.42
C ASP A 233 -10.00 -14.25 -1.26
N PHE A 234 -8.82 -13.62 -1.13
CA PHE A 234 -8.63 -12.56 -0.13
C PHE A 234 -9.54 -11.37 -0.45
N TYR A 235 -9.52 -10.87 -1.68
CA TYR A 235 -10.32 -9.70 -2.06
C TYR A 235 -11.82 -9.96 -1.97
N GLU A 236 -12.29 -11.15 -2.33
CA GLU A 236 -13.71 -11.49 -2.20
C GLU A 236 -14.18 -11.35 -0.75
N LYS A 237 -13.46 -11.98 0.18
CA LYS A 237 -13.78 -11.94 1.62
C LYS A 237 -13.61 -10.56 2.22
N TRP A 238 -12.54 -9.86 1.84
CA TRP A 238 -12.23 -8.51 2.33
C TRP A 238 -13.30 -7.51 1.91
N ILE A 239 -13.71 -7.49 0.63
CA ILE A 239 -14.75 -6.60 0.11
C ILE A 239 -16.11 -6.90 0.78
N GLN A 240 -16.46 -8.19 0.94
CA GLN A 240 -17.69 -8.58 1.64
C GLN A 240 -17.69 -8.04 3.07
N THR A 241 -16.60 -8.25 3.81
CA THR A 241 -16.47 -7.80 5.20
C THR A 241 -16.58 -6.28 5.32
N LEU A 242 -16.00 -5.51 4.38
CA LEU A 242 -16.07 -4.06 4.42
C LEU A 242 -17.43 -3.48 4.01
N ARG A 243 -18.23 -4.23 3.24
CA ARG A 243 -19.60 -3.82 2.89
C ARG A 243 -20.60 -4.00 4.03
N GLU A 244 -20.23 -4.74 5.08
CA GLU A 244 -21.05 -4.97 6.26
C GLU A 244 -20.82 -3.92 7.37
N GLU A 245 -19.82 -3.03 7.20
CA GLU A 245 -19.53 -1.91 8.09
C GLU A 245 -20.41 -0.70 7.77
#